data_ae74779ea1b2c9b5cd69979c326dae4a
#
_entry.id   ae74779ea1b2c9b5cd69979c326dae4a
#
_cell.length_a   1.000
_cell.length_b   1.000
_cell.length_c   1.000
_cell.angle_alpha   90.00
_cell.angle_beta   90.00
_cell.angle_gamma   90.00
#
_symmetry.space_group_name_H-M   'P 1'
#
loop_
_entity.id
_entity.type
_entity.pdbx_description
1 polymer ?
#
loop_
_entity_poly.entity_id
_entity_poly.type
_entity_poly.pdbx_seq_one_letter_code
_entity_poly.pdbx_strand_id
1 'polypeptide(L)'
;MIKKLFLTLTAAALAAACLPFAAVAAGAEDNAEPVPYTVDFFSAEAAEQLIPVYIPTDGTGAREELSAHWEHDTSAGTLTRVNDLGTSDVTGSYASVFFKDCYLRYFELSVDVRIGQGGLEGVIFGNGNMGLRHMASGNGVYFMPDPCVEVKGLSISQATTSSKFGAKNDFYELKMAVCEEYFRVYVDGVMRIDTKYPAELIDYGRIGLFTANTAGAFGGEAVIYPLDAEGNRLDFEAAALVESIEADEELIEMNYADEPVRLGYTILPENCAEPSVRFLAENPDVATVDTNGYLHPLKEGTTVIKIITEDGGFVAETVVQIVKTKAEIAGVTLNVDTGTLKVGEKLYLEAGYYPADAENLGFKWSCSDTSVAIVNNGTVTALKEGECVVSVRDYYGNYKAECRIVVAGASSESGSEGGCKSVVGGGSAVGAAALAAACIAVARRRRKNG
;
A
#
# COMPACT_ATOMS: atom_id res chain seq x y z
N MET A 1 -5.05 37.57 -23.29
CA MET A 1 -4.80 36.74 -24.48
C MET A 1 -3.51 35.98 -24.23
N ILE A 2 -3.58 34.84 -23.57
CA ILE A 2 -2.44 33.98 -23.31
C ILE A 2 -2.79 32.61 -23.93
N LYS A 3 -2.06 32.26 -24.94
CA LYS A 3 -2.21 31.00 -25.69
C LYS A 3 -1.75 29.82 -24.79
N LYS A 4 -2.67 28.93 -24.46
CA LYS A 4 -2.36 27.61 -23.90
C LYS A 4 -1.75 26.76 -25.01
N LEU A 5 -0.49 26.39 -24.81
CA LEU A 5 0.21 25.40 -25.63
C LEU A 5 -0.15 24.01 -25.07
N PHE A 6 -0.99 23.27 -25.78
CA PHE A 6 -1.22 21.86 -25.48
C PHE A 6 -0.02 21.07 -25.99
N LEU A 7 0.76 20.54 -25.07
CA LEU A 7 1.77 19.51 -25.37
C LEU A 7 1.11 18.15 -25.17
N THR A 8 0.77 17.49 -26.27
CA THR A 8 0.36 16.09 -26.26
C THR A 8 1.61 15.23 -26.04
N LEU A 9 1.82 14.79 -24.79
CA LEU A 9 2.77 13.71 -24.53
C LEU A 9 2.04 12.39 -24.86
N THR A 10 2.49 11.73 -25.90
CA THR A 10 2.17 10.34 -26.18
C THR A 10 2.81 9.48 -25.08
N ALA A 11 1.98 8.69 -24.41
CA ALA A 11 2.41 7.68 -23.47
C ALA A 11 3.29 6.66 -24.23
N ALA A 12 4.60 6.81 -24.15
CA ALA A 12 5.53 5.73 -24.42
C ALA A 12 5.59 4.89 -23.15
N ALA A 13 5.11 3.64 -23.24
CA ALA A 13 5.33 2.64 -22.23
C ALA A 13 6.84 2.52 -22.01
N LEU A 14 7.32 3.01 -20.86
CA LEU A 14 8.63 2.61 -20.35
C LEU A 14 8.46 1.16 -19.88
N ALA A 15 8.72 0.22 -20.79
CA ALA A 15 9.15 -1.09 -20.37
C ALA A 15 10.49 -0.83 -19.64
N ALA A 16 10.55 -1.13 -18.35
CA ALA A 16 11.80 -1.22 -17.63
C ALA A 16 12.66 -2.25 -18.40
N ALA A 17 13.52 -1.77 -19.26
CA ALA A 17 14.56 -2.58 -19.84
C ALA A 17 15.55 -2.81 -18.70
N CYS A 18 15.43 -3.96 -18.00
CA CYS A 18 16.60 -4.57 -17.39
C CYS A 18 17.62 -4.68 -18.50
N LEU A 19 18.61 -3.81 -18.47
CA LEU A 19 19.76 -3.94 -19.36
C LEU A 19 20.39 -5.29 -18.99
N PRO A 20 20.49 -6.23 -19.93
CA PRO A 20 21.33 -7.39 -19.69
C PRO A 20 22.73 -6.84 -19.43
N PHE A 21 23.36 -7.26 -18.36
CA PHE A 21 24.81 -7.10 -18.18
C PHE A 21 25.43 -7.38 -19.52
N ALA A 22 26.11 -6.38 -20.07
CA ALA A 22 26.81 -6.54 -21.33
C ALA A 22 27.84 -7.63 -21.09
N ALA A 23 27.65 -8.78 -21.70
CA ALA A 23 28.67 -9.79 -21.77
C ALA A 23 29.91 -9.12 -22.39
N VAL A 24 30.91 -8.85 -21.57
CA VAL A 24 32.23 -8.44 -22.06
C VAL A 24 32.72 -9.63 -22.89
N ALA A 25 32.92 -9.38 -24.16
CA ALA A 25 33.44 -10.39 -25.07
C ALA A 25 34.73 -10.98 -24.52
N ALA A 26 34.72 -12.27 -24.26
CA ALA A 26 35.91 -13.02 -23.89
C ALA A 26 36.97 -12.90 -24.99
N GLY A 27 38.01 -12.17 -24.70
CA GLY A 27 39.16 -12.03 -25.54
C GLY A 27 40.43 -11.93 -24.70
N ALA A 28 41.09 -13.06 -24.61
CA ALA A 28 42.36 -13.42 -23.98
C ALA A 28 42.18 -14.34 -22.77
N GLU A 29 42.69 -15.54 -22.88
CA GLU A 29 42.85 -16.51 -21.79
C GLU A 29 43.79 -15.92 -20.74
N ASP A 30 43.25 -15.17 -19.78
CA ASP A 30 43.94 -14.94 -18.52
C ASP A 30 43.41 -16.03 -17.56
N ASN A 31 44.27 -17.02 -17.24
CA ASN A 31 44.01 -18.10 -16.28
C ASN A 31 44.03 -17.59 -14.82
N ALA A 32 43.65 -16.35 -14.57
CA ALA A 32 43.47 -15.82 -13.25
C ALA A 32 42.13 -16.38 -12.68
N GLU A 33 42.16 -16.85 -11.44
CA GLU A 33 40.91 -17.23 -10.74
C GLU A 33 40.03 -15.98 -10.60
N PRO A 34 38.71 -16.10 -10.80
CA PRO A 34 37.78 -14.98 -10.60
C PRO A 34 37.90 -14.36 -9.21
N VAL A 35 37.75 -13.04 -9.14
CA VAL A 35 37.85 -12.29 -7.89
C VAL A 35 36.51 -12.35 -7.13
N PRO A 36 36.47 -12.90 -5.89
CA PRO A 36 35.26 -12.95 -5.08
C PRO A 36 34.99 -11.64 -4.35
N TYR A 37 33.76 -11.50 -3.84
CA TYR A 37 33.47 -10.63 -2.70
C TYR A 37 33.86 -11.36 -1.41
N THR A 38 34.63 -10.72 -0.55
CA THR A 38 35.10 -11.35 0.69
C THR A 38 34.86 -10.44 1.88
N VAL A 39 34.30 -11.00 2.95
CA VAL A 39 34.19 -10.37 4.27
C VAL A 39 35.00 -11.20 5.26
N ASP A 40 36.12 -10.63 5.71
CA ASP A 40 37.02 -11.24 6.71
C ASP A 40 36.63 -10.80 8.12
N PHE A 41 36.02 -11.70 8.92
CA PHE A 41 35.60 -11.38 10.28
C PHE A 41 36.76 -11.15 11.26
N PHE A 42 38.01 -11.43 10.88
CA PHE A 42 39.18 -11.00 11.65
C PHE A 42 39.52 -9.53 11.42
N SER A 43 38.97 -8.90 10.38
CA SER A 43 39.16 -7.49 10.07
C SER A 43 38.08 -6.60 10.68
N ALA A 44 38.46 -5.44 11.20
CA ALA A 44 37.50 -4.42 11.63
C ALA A 44 36.65 -3.87 10.47
N GLU A 45 37.17 -3.95 9.24
CA GLU A 45 36.51 -3.49 8.01
C GLU A 45 35.26 -4.33 7.68
N ALA A 46 35.19 -5.56 8.21
CA ALA A 46 34.00 -6.40 8.02
C ALA A 46 32.69 -5.71 8.46
N ALA A 47 32.74 -4.91 9.52
CA ALA A 47 31.58 -4.18 10.01
C ALA A 47 31.04 -3.15 8.98
N GLU A 48 31.90 -2.56 8.18
CA GLU A 48 31.55 -1.59 7.12
C GLU A 48 30.96 -2.27 5.86
N GLN A 49 31.24 -3.56 5.71
CA GLN A 49 30.75 -4.40 4.60
C GLN A 49 29.39 -5.06 4.91
N LEU A 50 28.84 -4.83 6.09
CA LEU A 50 27.61 -5.46 6.54
C LEU A 50 26.49 -4.42 6.76
N ILE A 51 25.28 -4.79 6.38
CA ILE A 51 24.07 -4.00 6.63
C ILE A 51 23.20 -4.76 7.61
N PRO A 52 23.19 -4.40 8.90
CA PRO A 52 22.40 -5.08 9.91
C PRO A 52 20.93 -4.68 9.82
N VAL A 53 20.07 -5.69 9.92
CA VAL A 53 18.61 -5.53 9.94
C VAL A 53 18.05 -6.37 11.09
N TYR A 54 17.28 -5.73 11.95
CA TYR A 54 16.57 -6.38 13.03
C TYR A 54 15.08 -6.41 12.76
N ILE A 55 14.44 -7.54 13.01
CA ILE A 55 13.01 -7.73 12.83
C ILE A 55 12.42 -8.18 14.17
N PRO A 56 11.79 -7.27 14.93
CA PRO A 56 11.08 -7.61 16.15
C PRO A 56 9.86 -8.47 15.88
N THR A 57 9.23 -9.00 16.93
CA THR A 57 8.06 -9.88 16.86
C THR A 57 6.84 -9.28 16.18
N ASP A 58 6.73 -7.95 16.14
CA ASP A 58 5.65 -7.21 15.46
C ASP A 58 5.85 -7.06 13.95
N GLY A 59 6.99 -7.50 13.41
CA GLY A 59 7.28 -7.46 11.99
C GLY A 59 7.72 -6.09 11.45
N THR A 60 7.97 -5.12 12.31
CA THR A 60 8.39 -3.76 11.94
C THR A 60 9.90 -3.64 11.74
N GLY A 61 10.51 -4.52 10.95
CA GLY A 61 11.96 -4.53 10.75
C GLY A 61 12.54 -3.17 10.37
N ALA A 62 13.71 -2.86 10.92
CA ALA A 62 14.45 -1.64 10.67
C ALA A 62 15.94 -1.92 10.53
N ARG A 63 16.62 -1.07 9.75
CA ARG A 63 18.08 -1.03 9.74
C ARG A 63 18.56 -0.43 11.04
N GLU A 64 19.56 -1.08 11.67
CA GLU A 64 20.13 -0.66 12.94
C GLU A 64 21.66 -0.68 12.89
N GLU A 65 22.30 -0.19 13.96
CA GLU A 65 23.73 -0.33 14.13
C GLU A 65 24.09 -1.81 14.37
N LEU A 66 25.21 -2.27 13.81
CA LEU A 66 25.65 -3.66 13.97
C LEU A 66 25.75 -4.07 15.43
N SER A 67 26.32 -3.20 16.25
CA SER A 67 26.53 -3.42 17.70
C SER A 67 25.23 -3.54 18.51
N ALA A 68 24.09 -3.15 17.97
CA ALA A 68 22.81 -3.28 18.66
C ALA A 68 22.40 -4.74 18.87
N HIS A 69 22.72 -5.61 17.90
CA HIS A 69 22.28 -7.00 17.90
C HIS A 69 23.40 -8.01 17.63
N TRP A 70 24.60 -7.54 17.31
CA TRP A 70 25.73 -8.37 16.93
C TRP A 70 27.00 -7.97 17.67
N GLU A 71 27.72 -8.95 18.18
CA GLU A 71 29.07 -8.81 18.67
C GLU A 71 30.04 -9.26 17.58
N HIS A 72 30.89 -8.36 17.14
CA HIS A 72 31.96 -8.65 16.20
C HIS A 72 33.28 -8.72 16.95
N ASP A 73 33.78 -9.95 17.16
CA ASP A 73 35.06 -10.20 17.79
C ASP A 73 36.13 -10.47 16.72
N THR A 74 36.91 -9.43 16.41
CA THR A 74 37.97 -9.50 15.41
C THR A 74 39.14 -10.40 15.83
N SER A 75 39.32 -10.66 17.13
CA SER A 75 40.37 -11.55 17.62
C SER A 75 40.01 -13.02 17.42
N ALA A 76 38.75 -13.35 17.53
CA ALA A 76 38.19 -14.66 17.27
C ALA A 76 37.75 -14.85 15.83
N GLY A 77 37.66 -13.77 15.05
CA GLY A 77 37.11 -13.76 13.68
C GLY A 77 35.66 -14.22 13.66
N THR A 78 34.83 -13.68 14.58
CA THR A 78 33.44 -14.13 14.69
C THR A 78 32.46 -12.97 14.74
N LEU A 79 31.28 -13.20 14.14
CA LEU A 79 30.11 -12.37 14.25
C LEU A 79 29.02 -13.16 14.98
N THR A 80 28.77 -12.81 16.24
CA THR A 80 27.86 -13.54 17.13
C THR A 80 26.65 -12.67 17.45
N ARG A 81 25.45 -13.24 17.38
CA ARG A 81 24.28 -12.54 17.85
C ARG A 81 24.32 -12.35 19.37
N VAL A 82 24.13 -11.11 19.82
CA VAL A 82 23.94 -10.79 21.24
C VAL A 82 22.47 -10.87 21.61
N ASN A 83 22.21 -11.38 22.81
CA ASN A 83 20.87 -11.52 23.35
C ASN A 83 20.49 -10.20 24.04
N ASP A 84 19.63 -9.41 23.40
CA ASP A 84 19.39 -8.00 23.74
C ASP A 84 18.77 -7.73 25.10
N LEU A 85 18.13 -8.71 25.74
CA LEU A 85 17.18 -8.36 26.79
C LEU A 85 17.38 -9.05 28.11
N GLY A 86 18.36 -9.91 28.31
CA GLY A 86 18.51 -10.64 29.59
C GLY A 86 17.24 -11.40 30.01
N THR A 87 16.28 -11.53 29.10
CA THR A 87 15.03 -12.27 29.29
C THR A 87 15.06 -13.50 28.42
N SER A 88 14.70 -14.62 28.98
CA SER A 88 14.59 -15.92 28.31
C SER A 88 13.50 -15.98 27.21
N ASP A 89 12.93 -14.85 26.83
CA ASP A 89 11.74 -14.78 25.98
C ASP A 89 12.08 -14.12 24.63
N VAL A 90 12.99 -14.76 23.88
CA VAL A 90 13.39 -14.35 22.52
C VAL A 90 12.56 -15.06 21.45
N THR A 91 11.38 -15.53 21.79
CA THR A 91 10.50 -16.18 20.84
C THR A 91 10.01 -15.16 19.80
N GLY A 92 10.59 -15.23 18.60
CA GLY A 92 10.08 -14.53 17.41
C GLY A 92 10.86 -13.30 16.93
N SER A 93 12.03 -12.98 17.53
CA SER A 93 12.91 -11.94 16.98
C SER A 93 13.96 -12.50 16.04
N TYR A 94 14.19 -11.82 14.92
CA TYR A 94 15.13 -12.22 13.89
C TYR A 94 16.18 -11.15 13.68
N ALA A 95 17.44 -11.54 13.48
CA ALA A 95 18.50 -10.65 13.09
C ALA A 95 19.19 -11.16 11.83
N SER A 96 19.43 -10.24 10.92
CA SER A 96 20.13 -10.51 9.67
C SER A 96 21.23 -9.46 9.47
N VAL A 97 22.27 -9.84 8.79
CA VAL A 97 23.24 -8.91 8.21
C VAL A 97 23.36 -9.23 6.74
N PHE A 98 23.16 -8.22 5.89
CA PHE A 98 23.32 -8.38 4.46
C PHE A 98 24.69 -7.90 4.03
N PHE A 99 25.29 -8.59 3.07
CA PHE A 99 26.55 -8.17 2.46
C PHE A 99 26.30 -6.90 1.63
N LYS A 100 27.03 -5.85 1.96
CA LYS A 100 26.96 -4.57 1.26
C LYS A 100 27.40 -4.76 -0.19
N ASP A 101 26.79 -4.03 -1.10
CA ASP A 101 27.11 -4.03 -2.53
C ASP A 101 26.97 -5.39 -3.25
N CYS A 102 26.39 -6.39 -2.54
CA CYS A 102 26.20 -7.75 -3.04
C CYS A 102 24.74 -8.01 -3.38
N TYR A 103 24.40 -7.85 -4.68
CA TYR A 103 23.05 -8.03 -5.20
C TYR A 103 23.13 -8.97 -6.42
N LEU A 104 22.87 -10.26 -6.18
CA LEU A 104 23.13 -11.33 -7.15
C LEU A 104 21.91 -12.21 -7.33
N ARG A 105 21.79 -12.78 -8.52
CA ARG A 105 20.82 -13.83 -8.83
C ARG A 105 21.42 -15.20 -8.62
N TYR A 106 22.59 -15.45 -9.21
CA TYR A 106 23.32 -16.71 -9.13
C TYR A 106 24.65 -16.48 -8.43
N PHE A 107 24.96 -17.36 -7.50
CA PHE A 107 26.15 -17.19 -6.69
C PHE A 107 26.62 -18.51 -6.06
N GLU A 108 27.88 -18.55 -5.69
CA GLU A 108 28.46 -19.47 -4.75
C GLU A 108 28.86 -18.71 -3.50
N LEU A 109 28.48 -19.21 -2.32
CA LEU A 109 28.86 -18.62 -1.03
C LEU A 109 29.45 -19.70 -0.13
N SER A 110 30.52 -19.35 0.58
CA SER A 110 31.05 -20.15 1.69
C SER A 110 31.21 -19.28 2.94
N VAL A 111 30.88 -19.84 4.10
CA VAL A 111 30.98 -19.20 5.42
C VAL A 111 30.98 -20.24 6.51
N ASP A 112 31.71 -20.01 7.58
CA ASP A 112 31.69 -20.83 8.77
C ASP A 112 30.49 -20.50 9.66
N VAL A 113 29.72 -21.50 10.08
CA VAL A 113 28.49 -21.38 10.88
C VAL A 113 28.58 -22.20 12.13
N ARG A 114 28.41 -21.62 13.30
CA ARG A 114 28.25 -22.29 14.58
C ARG A 114 26.80 -22.24 15.02
N ILE A 115 26.22 -23.43 15.19
CA ILE A 115 24.82 -23.57 15.62
C ILE A 115 24.68 -23.18 17.09
N GLY A 116 23.84 -22.24 17.38
CA GLY A 116 23.46 -21.86 18.73
C GLY A 116 22.44 -22.80 19.36
N GLN A 117 22.17 -22.62 20.65
CA GLN A 117 21.23 -23.48 21.37
C GLN A 117 19.78 -23.16 21.01
N GLY A 118 19.14 -24.02 20.22
CA GLY A 118 17.76 -23.91 19.83
C GLY A 118 17.47 -22.92 18.68
N GLY A 119 18.52 -22.44 18.00
CA GLY A 119 18.39 -21.44 16.94
C GLY A 119 18.39 -21.97 15.52
N LEU A 120 18.22 -21.04 14.63
CA LEU A 120 18.32 -21.20 13.19
C LEU A 120 19.38 -20.22 12.70
N GLU A 121 20.52 -20.72 12.28
CA GLU A 121 21.58 -19.94 11.65
C GLU A 121 21.66 -20.31 10.19
N GLY A 122 21.95 -19.34 9.33
CA GLY A 122 22.08 -19.67 7.92
C GLY A 122 22.26 -18.47 6.99
N VAL A 123 22.04 -18.74 5.71
CA VAL A 123 22.14 -17.78 4.63
C VAL A 123 20.76 -17.51 4.07
N ILE A 124 20.44 -16.24 3.86
CA ILE A 124 19.23 -15.78 3.17
C ILE A 124 19.63 -15.10 1.86
N PHE A 125 18.79 -15.21 0.83
CA PHE A 125 19.08 -14.68 -0.50
C PHE A 125 17.81 -14.45 -1.32
N GLY A 126 17.93 -13.71 -2.44
CA GLY A 126 16.82 -13.45 -3.36
C GLY A 126 15.75 -12.56 -2.77
N ASN A 127 16.09 -11.77 -1.77
CA ASN A 127 15.20 -10.82 -1.15
C ASN A 127 15.55 -9.41 -1.62
N GLY A 128 14.72 -8.82 -2.47
CA GLY A 128 14.70 -7.39 -2.67
C GLY A 128 14.35 -6.68 -1.35
N ASN A 129 13.51 -7.31 -0.56
CA ASN A 129 13.07 -6.83 0.74
C ASN A 129 14.04 -7.29 1.83
N MET A 130 14.75 -6.38 2.47
CA MET A 130 15.72 -6.64 3.55
C MET A 130 15.10 -7.27 4.82
N GLY A 131 14.33 -8.33 4.64
CA GLY A 131 13.86 -9.15 5.74
C GLY A 131 12.71 -8.56 6.56
N LEU A 132 11.98 -7.57 6.04
CA LEU A 132 10.82 -6.98 6.71
C LEU A 132 9.61 -7.94 6.81
N ARG A 133 9.73 -9.12 6.29
CA ARG A 133 8.76 -10.18 6.52
C ARG A 133 9.49 -11.49 6.79
N HIS A 134 9.16 -12.03 7.95
CA HIS A 134 9.25 -13.42 8.36
C HIS A 134 9.99 -14.38 7.40
N MET A 135 10.72 -15.35 7.94
CA MET A 135 11.31 -16.50 7.22
C MET A 135 10.41 -17.16 6.15
N ALA A 136 9.10 -16.89 6.18
CA ALA A 136 8.13 -17.41 5.21
C ALA A 136 8.20 -16.75 3.83
N SER A 137 8.88 -15.62 3.69
CA SER A 137 8.94 -14.85 2.43
C SER A 137 10.34 -14.78 1.79
N GLY A 138 11.37 -15.26 2.46
CA GLY A 138 12.75 -15.29 1.94
C GLY A 138 13.22 -16.69 1.62
N ASN A 139 14.08 -16.78 0.63
CA ASN A 139 14.80 -18.02 0.33
C ASN A 139 15.97 -18.16 1.29
N GLY A 140 16.23 -19.35 1.80
CA GLY A 140 17.34 -19.53 2.71
C GLY A 140 17.78 -20.97 2.90
N VAL A 141 19.02 -21.09 3.33
CA VAL A 141 19.64 -22.34 3.79
C VAL A 141 19.90 -22.19 5.28
N TYR A 142 19.35 -23.06 6.10
CA TYR A 142 19.35 -22.95 7.55
C TYR A 142 19.91 -24.21 8.21
N PHE A 143 20.75 -24.01 9.21
CA PHE A 143 21.10 -25.04 10.17
C PHE A 143 20.03 -25.13 11.25
N MET A 144 19.55 -26.32 11.51
CA MET A 144 18.55 -26.62 12.52
C MET A 144 19.20 -27.09 13.83
N PRO A 145 18.52 -26.98 14.99
CA PRO A 145 19.06 -27.39 16.29
C PRO A 145 19.42 -28.91 16.36
N ASP A 146 18.63 -29.74 15.71
CA ASP A 146 18.98 -31.14 15.46
C ASP A 146 19.84 -31.14 14.19
N PRO A 147 21.17 -31.38 14.28
CA PRO A 147 22.08 -31.02 13.18
C PRO A 147 21.61 -31.51 11.83
N CYS A 148 20.94 -30.67 11.13
CA CYS A 148 20.56 -30.83 9.73
C CYS A 148 20.56 -29.47 9.04
N VAL A 149 20.73 -29.48 7.74
CA VAL A 149 20.57 -28.31 6.89
C VAL A 149 19.26 -28.44 6.15
N GLU A 150 18.50 -27.36 6.13
CA GLU A 150 17.22 -27.24 5.43
C GLU A 150 17.23 -26.06 4.47
N VAL A 151 16.55 -26.24 3.34
CA VAL A 151 16.24 -25.15 2.41
C VAL A 151 14.79 -24.74 2.57
N LYS A 152 14.53 -23.44 2.74
CA LYS A 152 13.18 -22.88 2.89
C LYS A 152 12.97 -21.74 1.90
N GLY A 153 11.72 -21.49 1.55
CA GLY A 153 11.33 -20.47 0.59
C GLY A 153 11.08 -21.04 -0.81
N LEU A 154 11.25 -20.22 -1.85
CA LEU A 154 11.10 -20.57 -3.26
C LEU A 154 9.73 -21.14 -3.64
N SER A 155 8.66 -20.79 -2.91
CA SER A 155 7.27 -21.28 -3.18
C SER A 155 7.15 -22.81 -3.37
N ILE A 156 8.13 -23.57 -2.88
CA ILE A 156 8.12 -25.03 -3.00
C ILE A 156 7.22 -25.56 -1.89
N SER A 157 6.01 -25.83 -2.23
CA SER A 157 4.95 -26.26 -1.31
C SER A 157 5.18 -27.62 -0.66
N GLN A 158 6.28 -28.33 -0.90
CA GLN A 158 6.45 -29.68 -0.35
C GLN A 158 7.87 -30.27 -0.29
N ALA A 159 8.94 -29.59 -0.60
CA ALA A 159 10.26 -30.20 -0.40
C ALA A 159 11.07 -29.37 0.60
N THR A 160 10.78 -29.54 1.88
CA THR A 160 11.81 -29.34 2.90
C THR A 160 12.90 -30.39 2.59
N THR A 161 13.82 -30.03 1.73
CA THR A 161 14.98 -30.89 1.49
C THR A 161 15.87 -30.69 2.70
N SER A 162 15.87 -31.66 3.59
CA SER A 162 16.69 -31.66 4.79
C SER A 162 17.70 -32.80 4.75
N SER A 163 18.89 -32.54 5.23
CA SER A 163 19.96 -33.56 5.35
C SER A 163 20.62 -33.46 6.71
N LYS A 164 20.59 -34.59 7.46
CA LYS A 164 21.21 -34.70 8.77
C LYS A 164 22.72 -34.94 8.67
N PHE A 165 23.46 -34.44 9.67
CA PHE A 165 24.90 -34.63 9.81
C PHE A 165 25.29 -34.78 11.29
N GLY A 166 26.56 -35.02 11.57
CA GLY A 166 27.05 -35.20 12.95
C GLY A 166 27.11 -33.88 13.71
N ALA A 167 26.69 -33.86 14.97
CA ALA A 167 26.85 -32.70 15.83
C ALA A 167 28.33 -32.47 16.18
N LYS A 168 28.77 -31.20 16.16
CA LYS A 168 30.06 -30.76 16.71
C LYS A 168 29.86 -29.44 17.46
N ASN A 169 30.67 -29.19 18.47
CA ASN A 169 30.69 -27.94 19.24
C ASN A 169 31.67 -26.93 18.63
N ASP A 170 31.64 -26.80 17.30
CA ASP A 170 32.55 -25.98 16.54
C ASP A 170 31.86 -25.48 15.30
N PHE A 171 32.54 -24.68 14.48
CA PHE A 171 32.02 -24.21 13.24
C PHE A 171 31.90 -25.34 12.20
N TYR A 172 30.81 -25.28 11.43
CA TYR A 172 30.61 -26.03 10.19
C TYR A 172 30.93 -25.11 9.01
N GLU A 173 31.71 -25.58 8.05
CA GLU A 173 31.81 -24.92 6.77
C GLU A 173 30.49 -25.12 6.03
N LEU A 174 29.73 -24.04 5.83
CA LEU A 174 28.59 -24.00 4.92
C LEU A 174 29.07 -23.50 3.56
N LYS A 175 28.88 -24.29 2.53
CA LYS A 175 29.04 -23.86 1.16
C LYS A 175 27.73 -24.09 0.41
N MET A 176 27.27 -23.08 -0.33
CA MET A 176 26.10 -23.19 -1.20
C MET A 176 26.38 -22.62 -2.57
N ALA A 177 25.76 -23.17 -3.60
CA ALA A 177 25.83 -22.65 -4.95
C ALA A 177 24.47 -22.72 -5.62
N VAL A 178 24.07 -21.60 -6.26
CA VAL A 178 22.76 -21.40 -6.89
C VAL A 178 22.97 -20.89 -8.31
N CYS A 179 22.48 -21.64 -9.30
CA CYS A 179 22.40 -21.20 -10.71
C CYS A 179 21.19 -21.85 -11.40
N GLU A 180 21.00 -21.66 -12.70
CA GLU A 180 19.87 -22.30 -13.42
C GLU A 180 19.96 -23.82 -13.44
N GLU A 181 21.17 -24.35 -13.45
CA GLU A 181 21.39 -25.79 -13.59
C GLU A 181 21.25 -26.54 -12.28
N TYR A 182 21.57 -25.90 -11.12
CA TYR A 182 21.54 -26.57 -9.84
C TYR A 182 21.38 -25.62 -8.65
N PHE A 183 20.92 -26.20 -7.56
CA PHE A 183 21.01 -25.66 -6.21
C PHE A 183 21.72 -26.70 -5.35
N ARG A 184 22.91 -26.38 -4.86
CA ARG A 184 23.74 -27.31 -4.09
C ARG A 184 24.12 -26.73 -2.74
N VAL A 185 24.09 -27.59 -1.71
CA VAL A 185 24.54 -27.25 -0.36
C VAL A 185 25.51 -28.30 0.13
N TYR A 186 26.61 -27.81 0.65
CA TYR A 186 27.67 -28.66 1.25
C TYR A 186 27.85 -28.24 2.71
N VAL A 187 28.11 -29.24 3.58
CA VAL A 187 28.50 -29.04 4.99
C VAL A 187 29.76 -29.79 5.21
N ASP A 188 30.83 -29.13 5.65
CA ASP A 188 32.18 -29.70 5.82
C ASP A 188 32.65 -30.44 4.56
N GLY A 189 32.49 -29.83 3.40
CA GLY A 189 32.85 -30.40 2.10
C GLY A 189 31.97 -31.54 1.60
N VAL A 190 30.99 -32.00 2.39
CA VAL A 190 30.07 -33.08 2.00
C VAL A 190 28.80 -32.50 1.41
N MET A 191 28.50 -32.88 0.16
CA MET A 191 27.24 -32.45 -0.49
C MET A 191 26.04 -33.02 0.27
N ARG A 192 25.17 -32.15 0.74
CA ARG A 192 23.97 -32.49 1.53
C ARG A 192 22.70 -32.35 0.74
N ILE A 193 22.65 -31.37 -0.16
CA ILE A 193 21.51 -31.06 -1.00
C ILE A 193 22.03 -30.88 -2.43
N ASP A 194 21.39 -31.53 -3.37
CA ASP A 194 21.59 -31.34 -4.82
C ASP A 194 20.19 -31.39 -5.47
N THR A 195 19.74 -30.28 -5.95
CA THR A 195 18.40 -30.14 -6.56
C THR A 195 18.42 -29.07 -7.63
N LYS A 196 17.35 -28.99 -8.38
CA LYS A 196 17.15 -27.94 -9.38
C LYS A 196 15.89 -27.16 -9.02
N TYR A 197 15.99 -25.84 -9.03
CA TYR A 197 14.84 -24.96 -8.88
C TYR A 197 14.44 -24.42 -10.26
N PRO A 198 13.14 -24.14 -10.46
CA PRO A 198 12.72 -23.35 -11.62
C PRO A 198 13.45 -22.01 -11.65
N ALA A 199 14.09 -21.69 -12.78
CA ALA A 199 14.90 -20.47 -12.91
C ALA A 199 14.08 -19.18 -12.63
N GLU A 200 12.79 -19.22 -12.93
CA GLU A 200 11.84 -18.13 -12.66
C GLU A 200 11.59 -17.85 -11.17
N LEU A 201 11.98 -18.76 -10.28
CA LEU A 201 11.88 -18.58 -8.82
C LEU A 201 13.16 -18.05 -8.19
N ILE A 202 14.25 -17.97 -8.96
CA ILE A 202 15.52 -17.41 -8.50
C ILE A 202 15.63 -16.01 -9.11
N ASP A 203 15.42 -15.01 -8.30
CA ASP A 203 15.49 -13.61 -8.72
C ASP A 203 16.74 -12.93 -8.16
N TYR A 204 17.07 -11.76 -8.69
CA TYR A 204 18.09 -10.91 -8.12
C TYR A 204 17.71 -10.52 -6.70
N GLY A 205 18.68 -10.45 -5.82
CA GLY A 205 18.45 -10.00 -4.46
C GLY A 205 19.71 -9.94 -3.63
N ARG A 206 19.54 -9.44 -2.43
CA ARG A 206 20.60 -9.39 -1.45
C ARG A 206 20.90 -10.78 -0.92
N ILE A 207 22.15 -10.96 -0.53
CA ILE A 207 22.63 -12.14 0.19
C ILE A 207 23.00 -11.69 1.59
N GLY A 208 22.63 -12.49 2.59
CA GLY A 208 22.91 -12.16 3.98
C GLY A 208 22.99 -13.36 4.88
N LEU A 209 23.50 -13.13 6.07
CA LEU A 209 23.55 -14.07 7.17
C LEU A 209 22.36 -13.82 8.09
N PHE A 210 21.81 -14.89 8.64
CA PHE A 210 20.58 -14.88 9.41
C PHE A 210 20.69 -15.72 10.67
N THR A 211 20.12 -15.24 11.76
CA THR A 211 19.92 -16.01 12.99
C THR A 211 18.57 -15.71 13.62
N ALA A 212 17.96 -16.75 14.19
CA ALA A 212 16.72 -16.67 14.94
C ALA A 212 16.91 -17.16 16.37
N ASN A 213 16.52 -16.35 17.33
CA ASN A 213 16.35 -16.71 18.75
C ASN A 213 17.59 -17.25 19.50
N THR A 214 18.80 -17.17 18.96
CA THR A 214 19.97 -17.80 19.60
C THR A 214 21.27 -17.02 19.45
N ALA A 215 22.25 -17.40 20.28
CA ALA A 215 23.62 -16.94 20.22
C ALA A 215 24.45 -17.78 19.22
N GLY A 216 23.91 -18.06 18.04
CA GLY A 216 24.68 -18.65 16.94
C GLY A 216 25.72 -17.67 16.40
N ALA A 217 26.71 -18.17 15.70
CA ALA A 217 27.78 -17.33 15.18
C ALA A 217 28.17 -17.70 13.75
N PHE A 218 28.67 -16.70 13.03
CA PHE A 218 29.39 -16.84 11.77
C PHE A 218 30.86 -16.54 12.01
N GLY A 219 31.75 -17.19 11.26
CA GLY A 219 33.17 -17.04 11.52
C GLY A 219 34.05 -17.16 10.29
N GLY A 220 35.34 -16.91 10.47
CA GLY A 220 36.32 -16.97 9.40
C GLY A 220 36.15 -15.90 8.33
N GLU A 221 35.99 -16.34 7.13
CA GLU A 221 35.71 -15.48 5.97
C GLU A 221 34.39 -15.90 5.31
N ALA A 222 33.54 -14.92 4.95
CA ALA A 222 32.47 -15.15 4.00
C ALA A 222 32.96 -14.81 2.60
N VAL A 223 32.95 -15.80 1.70
CA VAL A 223 33.46 -15.65 0.32
C VAL A 223 32.32 -15.89 -0.65
N ILE A 224 32.08 -14.93 -1.55
CA ILE A 224 30.96 -14.96 -2.51
C ILE A 224 31.51 -14.78 -3.92
N TYR A 225 31.22 -15.73 -4.80
CA TYR A 225 31.45 -15.62 -6.24
C TYR A 225 30.12 -15.42 -6.97
N PRO A 226 29.95 -14.42 -7.81
CA PRO A 226 28.90 -14.42 -8.80
C PRO A 226 29.03 -15.62 -9.73
N LEU A 227 27.91 -16.18 -10.16
CA LEU A 227 27.88 -17.26 -11.14
C LEU A 227 27.11 -16.83 -12.38
N ASP A 228 27.48 -17.43 -13.53
CA ASP A 228 26.60 -17.41 -14.70
C ASP A 228 25.45 -18.47 -14.56
N ALA A 229 24.61 -18.56 -15.57
CA ALA A 229 23.48 -19.51 -15.59
C ALA A 229 23.94 -20.97 -15.54
N GLU A 230 25.10 -21.28 -16.08
CA GLU A 230 25.73 -22.58 -16.15
C GLU A 230 26.49 -22.94 -14.87
N GLY A 231 26.73 -21.96 -13.99
CA GLY A 231 27.41 -22.12 -12.70
C GLY A 231 28.93 -21.90 -12.76
N ASN A 232 29.45 -21.21 -13.78
CA ASN A 232 30.85 -20.79 -13.81
C ASN A 232 31.00 -19.52 -12.95
N ARG A 233 32.12 -19.42 -12.23
CA ARG A 233 32.44 -18.25 -11.41
C ARG A 233 32.79 -17.05 -12.29
N LEU A 234 32.31 -15.90 -11.88
CA LEU A 234 32.58 -14.60 -12.49
C LEU A 234 33.33 -13.71 -11.49
N ASP A 235 33.97 -12.67 -12.00
CA ASP A 235 34.52 -11.60 -11.15
C ASP A 235 33.36 -10.87 -10.44
N PHE A 236 33.58 -10.50 -9.17
CA PHE A 236 32.61 -9.71 -8.43
C PHE A 236 32.67 -8.25 -8.91
N GLU A 237 31.49 -7.73 -9.27
CA GLU A 237 31.25 -6.32 -9.51
C GLU A 237 30.26 -5.79 -8.49
N ALA A 238 30.61 -4.68 -7.82
CA ALA A 238 29.75 -4.08 -6.83
C ALA A 238 28.47 -3.53 -7.48
N ALA A 239 27.32 -3.87 -6.93
CA ALA A 239 26.04 -3.32 -7.37
C ALA A 239 25.90 -1.86 -6.92
N ALA A 240 25.39 -0.99 -7.78
CA ALA A 240 24.96 0.33 -7.37
C ALA A 240 23.71 0.18 -6.50
N LEU A 241 23.84 0.46 -5.21
CA LEU A 241 22.76 0.33 -4.23
C LEU A 241 22.08 1.67 -4.00
N VAL A 242 20.88 1.64 -3.44
CA VAL A 242 20.17 2.86 -3.07
C VAL A 242 20.94 3.61 -1.98
N GLU A 243 21.20 4.89 -2.20
CA GLU A 243 21.84 5.81 -1.25
C GLU A 243 20.83 6.74 -0.59
N SER A 244 19.77 7.15 -1.32
CA SER A 244 18.71 8.00 -0.81
C SER A 244 17.42 7.87 -1.60
N ILE A 245 16.33 8.34 -1.00
CA ILE A 245 15.02 8.55 -1.63
C ILE A 245 14.46 9.89 -1.21
N GLU A 246 13.83 10.61 -2.13
CA GLU A 246 13.13 11.87 -1.87
C GLU A 246 11.73 11.80 -2.46
N ALA A 247 10.72 12.31 -1.75
CA ALA A 247 9.38 12.49 -2.31
C ALA A 247 9.36 13.74 -3.18
N ASP A 248 8.68 13.70 -4.32
CA ASP A 248 8.60 14.84 -5.24
C ASP A 248 7.77 15.99 -4.63
N GLU A 249 6.85 15.66 -3.72
CA GLU A 249 5.98 16.62 -3.05
C GLU A 249 5.96 16.39 -1.53
N GLU A 250 6.24 17.43 -0.75
CA GLU A 250 6.17 17.40 0.71
C GLU A 250 4.72 17.41 1.23
N LEU A 251 3.80 18.03 0.46
CA LEU A 251 2.37 18.15 0.78
C LEU A 251 1.52 17.89 -0.46
N ILE A 252 0.57 16.98 -0.33
CA ILE A 252 -0.47 16.72 -1.34
C ILE A 252 -1.83 17.08 -0.74
N GLU A 253 -2.53 18.02 -1.37
CA GLU A 253 -3.91 18.36 -1.02
C GLU A 253 -4.86 17.73 -2.04
N MET A 254 -5.86 16.98 -1.57
CA MET A 254 -6.85 16.31 -2.39
C MET A 254 -8.25 16.48 -1.81
N ASN A 255 -9.26 16.44 -2.68
CA ASN A 255 -10.64 16.25 -2.24
C ASN A 255 -10.90 14.74 -2.05
N TYR A 256 -11.74 14.37 -1.08
CA TYR A 256 -12.12 12.96 -0.88
C TYR A 256 -12.80 12.31 -2.09
N ALA A 257 -13.33 13.11 -3.03
CA ALA A 257 -13.98 12.64 -4.25
C ALA A 257 -13.06 12.64 -5.48
N ASP A 258 -11.78 13.02 -5.30
CA ASP A 258 -10.82 13.05 -6.41
C ASP A 258 -10.43 11.64 -6.85
N GLU A 259 -10.07 11.52 -8.12
CA GLU A 259 -9.47 10.29 -8.65
C GLU A 259 -8.10 10.03 -7.99
N PRO A 260 -7.69 8.77 -7.88
CA PRO A 260 -6.39 8.42 -7.29
C PRO A 260 -5.24 9.10 -8.00
N VAL A 261 -4.27 9.61 -7.24
CA VAL A 261 -3.06 10.29 -7.73
C VAL A 261 -1.86 9.40 -7.48
N ARG A 262 -0.99 9.25 -8.48
CA ARG A 262 0.24 8.51 -8.32
C ARG A 262 1.27 9.36 -7.57
N LEU A 263 1.85 8.81 -6.52
CA LEU A 263 2.94 9.43 -5.76
C LEU A 263 4.21 9.48 -6.62
N GLY A 264 4.85 10.64 -6.66
CA GLY A 264 6.15 10.84 -7.26
C GLY A 264 7.26 10.74 -6.24
N TYR A 265 8.38 10.14 -6.63
CA TYR A 265 9.60 10.06 -5.82
C TYR A 265 10.82 9.84 -6.70
N THR A 266 11.98 10.21 -6.18
CA THR A 266 13.27 10.05 -6.83
C THR A 266 14.19 9.21 -5.95
N ILE A 267 14.80 8.18 -6.52
CA ILE A 267 15.80 7.32 -5.86
C ILE A 267 17.17 7.62 -6.46
N LEU A 268 18.16 7.71 -5.59
CA LEU A 268 19.56 7.89 -6.01
C LEU A 268 20.44 6.72 -5.55
N PRO A 269 21.41 6.29 -6.37
CA PRO A 269 21.60 6.71 -7.78
C PRO A 269 20.50 6.14 -8.70
N GLU A 270 20.22 6.84 -9.83
CA GLU A 270 19.15 6.43 -10.77
C GLU A 270 19.36 5.03 -11.39
N ASN A 271 20.61 4.56 -11.41
CA ASN A 271 20.98 3.23 -11.92
C ASN A 271 21.14 2.18 -10.82
N CYS A 272 20.52 2.39 -9.65
CA CYS A 272 20.56 1.38 -8.59
C CYS A 272 19.96 0.05 -9.03
N ALA A 273 20.50 -1.04 -8.50
CA ALA A 273 20.14 -2.40 -8.88
C ALA A 273 18.71 -2.77 -8.47
N GLU A 274 18.22 -2.19 -7.35
CA GLU A 274 16.89 -2.46 -6.80
C GLU A 274 16.15 -1.15 -6.48
N PRO A 275 15.43 -0.57 -7.44
CA PRO A 275 14.69 0.68 -7.25
C PRO A 275 13.27 0.48 -6.66
N SER A 276 12.93 -0.73 -6.24
CA SER A 276 11.59 -1.01 -5.74
C SER A 276 11.32 -0.32 -4.40
N VAL A 277 10.07 0.10 -4.22
CA VAL A 277 9.59 0.72 -3.00
C VAL A 277 8.30 0.07 -2.52
N ARG A 278 8.02 0.23 -1.25
CA ARG A 278 6.72 -0.03 -0.64
C ARG A 278 6.17 1.22 0.01
N PHE A 279 4.85 1.26 0.15
CA PHE A 279 4.15 2.42 0.69
C PHE A 279 3.46 2.06 2.00
N LEU A 280 3.47 3.01 2.94
CA LEU A 280 2.81 2.88 4.23
C LEU A 280 2.07 4.17 4.57
N ALA A 281 0.75 4.09 4.77
CA ALA A 281 -0.03 5.19 5.31
C ALA A 281 -0.08 5.09 6.84
N GLU A 282 0.29 6.16 7.57
CA GLU A 282 0.20 6.18 9.04
C GLU A 282 -1.24 6.13 9.53
N ASN A 283 -2.16 6.76 8.80
CA ASN A 283 -3.58 6.68 9.07
C ASN A 283 -4.35 6.20 7.82
N PRO A 284 -4.53 4.88 7.66
CA PRO A 284 -5.18 4.32 6.49
C PRO A 284 -6.69 4.60 6.41
N ASP A 285 -7.31 5.13 7.47
CA ASP A 285 -8.72 5.58 7.43
C ASP A 285 -8.89 6.90 6.66
N VAL A 286 -7.83 7.72 6.54
CA VAL A 286 -7.84 8.99 5.81
C VAL A 286 -7.51 8.76 4.34
N ALA A 287 -6.44 8.04 4.06
CA ALA A 287 -6.02 7.68 2.71
C ALA A 287 -5.24 6.37 2.71
N THR A 288 -5.30 5.63 1.60
CA THR A 288 -4.48 4.42 1.38
C THR A 288 -3.64 4.59 0.13
N VAL A 289 -2.57 3.81 0.03
CA VAL A 289 -1.75 3.74 -1.18
C VAL A 289 -1.70 2.29 -1.65
N ASP A 290 -1.91 2.07 -2.93
CA ASP A 290 -1.79 0.74 -3.53
C ASP A 290 -0.32 0.39 -3.85
N THR A 291 -0.07 -0.85 -4.27
CA THR A 291 1.27 -1.35 -4.60
C THR A 291 1.90 -0.66 -5.82
N ASN A 292 1.11 0.05 -6.63
CA ASN A 292 1.57 0.82 -7.79
C ASN A 292 1.85 2.29 -7.45
N GLY A 293 1.67 2.66 -6.17
CA GLY A 293 1.88 4.01 -5.68
C GLY A 293 0.72 4.97 -5.92
N TYR A 294 -0.50 4.47 -6.20
CA TYR A 294 -1.67 5.34 -6.30
C TYR A 294 -2.26 5.60 -4.93
N LEU A 295 -2.34 6.88 -4.60
CA LEU A 295 -2.94 7.42 -3.39
C LEU A 295 -4.47 7.53 -3.57
N HIS A 296 -5.23 6.87 -2.70
CA HIS A 296 -6.69 6.82 -2.68
C HIS A 296 -7.22 7.62 -1.49
N PRO A 297 -7.87 8.76 -1.69
CA PRO A 297 -8.50 9.51 -0.61
C PRO A 297 -9.75 8.78 -0.10
N LEU A 298 -9.93 8.66 1.22
CA LEU A 298 -11.04 7.93 1.83
C LEU A 298 -11.91 8.80 2.73
N LYS A 299 -11.30 9.74 3.47
CA LYS A 299 -11.99 10.55 4.46
C LYS A 299 -11.25 11.85 4.69
N GLU A 300 -11.97 12.92 5.02
CA GLU A 300 -11.40 14.18 5.46
C GLU A 300 -10.45 13.99 6.65
N GLY A 301 -9.27 14.59 6.56
CA GLY A 301 -8.23 14.50 7.57
C GLY A 301 -6.84 14.67 6.98
N THR A 302 -5.84 14.38 7.81
CA THR A 302 -4.42 14.42 7.43
C THR A 302 -3.77 13.10 7.77
N THR A 303 -2.91 12.62 6.91
CA THR A 303 -2.05 11.44 7.13
C THR A 303 -0.67 11.68 6.54
N VAL A 304 0.31 10.92 7.00
CA VAL A 304 1.65 10.85 6.39
C VAL A 304 1.74 9.57 5.59
N ILE A 305 2.22 9.67 4.37
CA ILE A 305 2.58 8.52 3.56
C ILE A 305 4.10 8.38 3.57
N LYS A 306 4.57 7.20 3.94
CA LYS A 306 5.98 6.81 3.89
C LYS A 306 6.21 5.99 2.62
N ILE A 307 7.23 6.38 1.88
CA ILE A 307 7.74 5.67 0.70
C ILE A 307 9.07 5.06 1.13
N ILE A 308 9.16 3.75 1.15
CA ILE A 308 10.27 3.03 1.78
C ILE A 308 10.94 2.16 0.71
N THR A 309 12.23 2.37 0.47
CA THR A 309 12.97 1.54 -0.49
C THR A 309 13.11 0.12 0.01
N GLU A 310 12.99 -0.86 -0.87
CA GLU A 310 13.25 -2.26 -0.53
C GLU A 310 14.76 -2.48 -0.31
N ASP A 311 15.59 -1.79 -1.07
CA ASP A 311 17.03 -1.71 -0.83
C ASP A 311 17.35 -0.60 0.18
N GLY A 312 18.04 -0.94 1.24
CA GLY A 312 18.53 -0.01 2.27
C GLY A 312 17.47 0.48 3.26
N GLY A 313 16.17 0.34 2.96
CA GLY A 313 15.10 0.80 3.85
C GLY A 313 15.05 2.32 4.06
N PHE A 314 15.55 3.09 3.10
CA PHE A 314 15.48 4.55 3.13
C PHE A 314 14.02 5.00 3.05
N VAL A 315 13.69 6.08 3.75
CA VAL A 315 12.32 6.57 3.89
C VAL A 315 12.21 7.98 3.38
N ALA A 316 11.27 8.22 2.47
CA ALA A 316 10.76 9.54 2.14
C ALA A 316 9.33 9.67 2.68
N GLU A 317 8.94 10.88 3.05
CA GLU A 317 7.61 11.15 3.63
C GLU A 317 6.91 12.25 2.84
N THR A 318 5.60 12.11 2.64
CA THR A 318 4.74 13.16 2.13
C THR A 318 3.51 13.29 3.02
N VAL A 319 3.15 14.53 3.35
CA VAL A 319 1.94 14.83 4.09
C VAL A 319 0.77 14.86 3.11
N VAL A 320 -0.30 14.14 3.42
CA VAL A 320 -1.53 14.14 2.62
C VAL A 320 -2.65 14.76 3.42
N GLN A 321 -3.23 15.82 2.89
CA GLN A 321 -4.39 16.51 3.45
C GLN A 321 -5.62 16.26 2.57
N ILE A 322 -6.58 15.50 3.08
CA ILE A 322 -7.84 15.26 2.40
C ILE A 322 -8.87 16.26 2.91
N VAL A 323 -9.41 17.06 1.99
CA VAL A 323 -10.45 18.05 2.28
C VAL A 323 -11.77 17.61 1.65
N LYS A 324 -12.86 17.99 2.27
CA LYS A 324 -14.20 17.85 1.70
C LYS A 324 -14.64 19.18 1.14
N THR A 325 -14.43 19.43 -0.15
CA THR A 325 -15.10 20.55 -0.80
C THR A 325 -16.55 20.19 -1.00
N LYS A 326 -17.45 21.05 -0.54
CA LYS A 326 -18.86 20.91 -0.81
C LYS A 326 -19.13 21.11 -2.31
N ALA A 327 -20.05 20.32 -2.85
CA ALA A 327 -20.45 20.47 -4.24
C ALA A 327 -20.98 21.89 -4.52
N GLU A 328 -20.72 22.41 -5.71
CA GLU A 328 -21.33 23.67 -6.14
C GLU A 328 -22.85 23.52 -6.27
N ILE A 329 -23.55 24.58 -5.91
CA ILE A 329 -25.03 24.62 -6.05
C ILE A 329 -25.38 24.58 -7.53
N ALA A 330 -26.09 23.54 -7.98
CA ALA A 330 -26.57 23.37 -9.33
C ALA A 330 -28.09 23.64 -9.44
N GLY A 331 -28.79 23.74 -8.31
CA GLY A 331 -30.22 24.00 -8.28
C GLY A 331 -30.81 24.17 -6.89
N VAL A 332 -32.06 24.59 -6.83
CA VAL A 332 -32.93 24.64 -5.64
C VAL A 332 -34.14 23.76 -5.88
N THR A 333 -34.52 23.00 -4.89
CA THR A 333 -35.69 22.10 -4.93
C THR A 333 -36.72 22.48 -3.88
N LEU A 334 -37.98 22.11 -4.13
CA LEU A 334 -39.05 22.16 -3.17
C LEU A 334 -39.69 20.76 -3.01
N ASN A 335 -40.23 20.48 -1.82
CA ASN A 335 -40.95 19.24 -1.53
C ASN A 335 -42.29 19.14 -2.26
N VAL A 336 -42.91 20.29 -2.64
CA VAL A 336 -44.17 20.37 -3.37
C VAL A 336 -44.11 21.54 -4.37
N ASP A 337 -44.71 21.37 -5.54
CA ASP A 337 -44.81 22.31 -6.63
C ASP A 337 -46.19 22.99 -6.73
N THR A 338 -47.21 22.44 -6.07
CA THR A 338 -48.59 22.99 -6.01
C THR A 338 -49.19 22.75 -4.64
N GLY A 339 -49.98 23.70 -4.16
CA GLY A 339 -50.72 23.57 -2.91
C GLY A 339 -52.13 24.24 -3.00
N THR A 340 -53.11 23.58 -2.45
CA THR A 340 -54.48 24.15 -2.30
C THR A 340 -54.78 24.32 -0.82
N LEU A 341 -55.18 25.56 -0.43
CA LEU A 341 -55.41 25.93 0.96
C LEU A 341 -56.77 26.61 1.08
N LYS A 342 -57.42 26.56 2.23
CA LYS A 342 -58.49 27.45 2.63
C LYS A 342 -57.92 28.67 3.33
N VAL A 343 -58.66 29.75 3.35
CA VAL A 343 -58.27 30.95 4.10
C VAL A 343 -58.00 30.60 5.56
N GLY A 344 -56.80 31.00 6.05
CA GLY A 344 -56.28 30.73 7.38
C GLY A 344 -55.47 29.43 7.51
N GLU A 345 -55.46 28.54 6.52
CA GLU A 345 -54.63 27.34 6.52
C GLU A 345 -53.17 27.62 6.22
N LYS A 346 -52.32 26.71 6.61
CA LYS A 346 -50.87 26.77 6.40
C LYS A 346 -50.37 25.59 5.62
N LEU A 347 -49.37 25.83 4.74
CA LEU A 347 -48.61 24.81 4.05
C LEU A 347 -47.13 24.99 4.41
N TYR A 348 -46.43 23.87 4.68
CA TYR A 348 -45.03 23.89 4.98
C TYR A 348 -44.23 23.43 3.73
N LEU A 349 -43.48 24.36 3.17
CA LEU A 349 -42.57 24.12 2.07
C LEU A 349 -41.16 23.86 2.62
N GLU A 350 -40.58 22.78 2.19
CA GLU A 350 -39.19 22.44 2.49
C GLU A 350 -38.33 22.69 1.24
N ALA A 351 -37.34 23.53 1.38
CA ALA A 351 -36.38 23.81 0.32
C ALA A 351 -35.10 23.03 0.53
N GLY A 352 -34.52 22.55 -0.55
CA GLY A 352 -33.24 21.88 -0.58
C GLY A 352 -32.35 22.39 -1.69
N TYR A 353 -31.04 22.10 -1.60
CA TYR A 353 -30.11 22.33 -2.68
C TYR A 353 -29.92 21.03 -3.51
N TYR A 354 -29.56 21.22 -4.76
CA TYR A 354 -29.10 20.14 -5.62
C TYR A 354 -27.69 20.49 -6.15
N PRO A 355 -26.71 19.58 -6.01
CA PRO A 355 -26.81 18.31 -5.29
C PRO A 355 -27.00 18.50 -3.77
N ALA A 356 -27.45 17.47 -3.06
CA ALA A 356 -27.87 17.57 -1.65
C ALA A 356 -26.73 17.89 -0.67
N ASP A 357 -25.50 17.64 -1.08
CA ASP A 357 -24.25 17.94 -0.36
C ASP A 357 -23.66 19.33 -0.67
N ALA A 358 -24.35 20.13 -1.50
CA ALA A 358 -23.98 21.50 -1.78
C ALA A 358 -23.97 22.36 -0.51
N GLU A 359 -23.19 23.43 -0.52
CA GLU A 359 -23.12 24.36 0.61
C GLU A 359 -24.48 25.06 0.87
N ASN A 360 -25.04 24.85 2.07
CA ASN A 360 -26.31 25.45 2.45
C ASN A 360 -26.08 26.84 3.09
N LEU A 361 -26.21 27.89 2.29
CA LEU A 361 -26.10 29.28 2.72
C LEU A 361 -27.48 29.89 3.10
N GLY A 362 -28.53 29.07 3.12
CA GLY A 362 -29.90 29.49 3.39
C GLY A 362 -30.68 29.93 2.13
N PHE A 363 -31.97 30.19 2.32
CA PHE A 363 -32.91 30.46 1.23
C PHE A 363 -33.57 31.82 1.36
N LYS A 364 -33.90 32.46 0.23
CA LYS A 364 -34.69 33.65 0.13
C LYS A 364 -36.07 33.32 -0.40
N TRP A 365 -37.11 33.58 0.40
CA TRP A 365 -38.49 33.27 0.10
C TRP A 365 -39.22 34.55 -0.38
N SER A 366 -40.14 34.40 -1.31
CA SER A 366 -41.02 35.47 -1.78
C SER A 366 -42.38 34.90 -2.24
N CYS A 367 -43.38 35.75 -2.21
CA CYS A 367 -44.71 35.44 -2.76
C CYS A 367 -45.10 36.49 -3.80
N SER A 368 -45.67 36.07 -4.91
CA SER A 368 -46.06 36.96 -6.02
C SER A 368 -47.24 37.88 -5.67
N ASP A 369 -48.11 37.46 -4.76
CA ASP A 369 -49.21 38.24 -4.23
C ASP A 369 -49.38 38.01 -2.73
N THR A 370 -48.86 38.97 -1.95
CA THR A 370 -48.90 38.95 -0.48
C THR A 370 -50.29 39.25 0.09
N SER A 371 -51.27 39.66 -0.74
CA SER A 371 -52.67 39.80 -0.32
C SER A 371 -53.41 38.43 -0.30
N VAL A 372 -52.95 37.46 -1.12
CA VAL A 372 -53.48 36.11 -1.22
C VAL A 372 -52.84 35.20 -0.19
N ALA A 373 -51.49 35.19 -0.14
CA ALA A 373 -50.77 34.42 0.86
C ALA A 373 -49.45 35.09 1.21
N ILE A 374 -48.96 34.84 2.41
CA ILE A 374 -47.60 35.22 2.85
C ILE A 374 -46.76 33.99 3.09
N VAL A 375 -45.45 34.10 2.87
CA VAL A 375 -44.47 33.07 3.19
C VAL A 375 -43.43 33.58 4.19
N ASN A 376 -43.18 32.82 5.21
CA ASN A 376 -42.12 33.09 6.18
C ASN A 376 -41.34 31.80 6.43
N ASN A 377 -40.10 31.82 5.98
CA ASN A 377 -39.18 30.69 6.12
C ASN A 377 -39.83 29.34 5.75
N GLY A 378 -40.43 29.26 4.54
CA GLY A 378 -41.09 28.07 4.04
C GLY A 378 -42.54 27.87 4.54
N THR A 379 -42.99 28.55 5.58
CA THR A 379 -44.36 28.50 6.05
C THR A 379 -45.23 29.44 5.26
N VAL A 380 -46.09 28.90 4.41
CA VAL A 380 -47.11 29.65 3.63
C VAL A 380 -48.38 29.75 4.47
N THR A 381 -48.94 30.94 4.62
CA THR A 381 -50.21 31.19 5.28
C THR A 381 -51.18 31.83 4.29
N ALA A 382 -52.34 31.19 4.07
CA ALA A 382 -53.38 31.66 3.18
C ALA A 382 -54.19 32.78 3.85
N LEU A 383 -54.32 33.96 3.17
CA LEU A 383 -54.96 35.14 3.70
C LEU A 383 -56.31 35.44 3.03
N LYS A 384 -56.38 35.25 1.70
CA LYS A 384 -57.56 35.61 0.90
C LYS A 384 -57.67 34.67 -0.31
N GLU A 385 -58.91 34.42 -0.76
CA GLU A 385 -59.18 33.70 -1.99
C GLU A 385 -58.44 34.26 -3.18
N GLY A 386 -57.80 33.40 -3.97
CA GLY A 386 -57.01 33.77 -5.13
C GLY A 386 -55.90 32.78 -5.43
N GLU A 387 -55.05 33.16 -6.33
CA GLU A 387 -53.88 32.37 -6.70
C GLU A 387 -52.59 33.21 -6.55
N CYS A 388 -51.53 32.60 -6.08
CA CYS A 388 -50.20 33.19 -6.04
C CYS A 388 -49.12 32.12 -6.26
N VAL A 389 -47.89 32.56 -6.53
CA VAL A 389 -46.72 31.75 -6.64
C VAL A 389 -45.76 32.06 -5.51
N VAL A 390 -45.46 31.08 -4.70
CA VAL A 390 -44.37 31.15 -3.72
C VAL A 390 -43.09 30.69 -4.38
N SER A 391 -42.08 31.54 -4.35
CA SER A 391 -40.76 31.26 -4.91
C SER A 391 -39.71 31.19 -3.80
N VAL A 392 -38.78 30.24 -3.93
CA VAL A 392 -37.59 30.16 -3.13
C VAL A 392 -36.37 30.30 -4.04
N ARG A 393 -35.38 31.03 -3.60
CA ARG A 393 -34.10 31.20 -4.30
C ARG A 393 -32.96 30.83 -3.37
N ASP A 394 -31.83 30.41 -3.99
CA ASP A 394 -30.56 30.29 -3.29
C ASP A 394 -30.09 31.64 -2.75
N TYR A 395 -29.10 31.65 -1.87
CA TYR A 395 -28.58 32.87 -1.24
C TYR A 395 -28.13 33.91 -2.27
N TYR A 396 -27.52 33.51 -3.38
CA TYR A 396 -27.04 34.38 -4.44
C TYR A 396 -28.14 34.77 -5.44
N GLY A 397 -29.26 34.04 -5.48
CA GLY A 397 -30.39 34.31 -6.38
C GLY A 397 -30.26 33.68 -7.78
N ASN A 398 -29.25 32.83 -7.99
CA ASN A 398 -28.96 32.19 -9.28
C ASN A 398 -29.95 31.08 -9.63
N TYR A 399 -30.42 30.35 -8.62
CA TYR A 399 -31.36 29.24 -8.78
C TYR A 399 -32.68 29.50 -8.09
N LYS A 400 -33.78 28.99 -8.64
CA LYS A 400 -35.12 29.21 -8.17
C LYS A 400 -35.96 27.93 -8.28
N ALA A 401 -36.80 27.69 -7.25
CA ALA A 401 -37.94 26.77 -7.32
C ALA A 401 -39.24 27.49 -6.96
N GLU A 402 -40.37 27.01 -7.45
CA GLU A 402 -41.66 27.66 -7.30
C GLU A 402 -42.74 26.66 -6.91
N CYS A 403 -43.66 27.10 -6.08
CA CYS A 403 -44.87 26.40 -5.70
C CYS A 403 -46.09 27.26 -6.01
N ARG A 404 -47.03 26.76 -6.81
CA ARG A 404 -48.30 27.46 -7.09
C ARG A 404 -49.27 27.20 -5.95
N ILE A 405 -49.78 28.27 -5.36
CA ILE A 405 -50.73 28.24 -4.26
C ILE A 405 -52.09 28.71 -4.77
N VAL A 406 -53.10 27.88 -4.52
CA VAL A 406 -54.51 28.22 -4.78
C VAL A 406 -55.23 28.30 -3.43
N VAL A 407 -55.75 29.49 -3.10
CA VAL A 407 -56.57 29.67 -1.89
C VAL A 407 -58.02 29.64 -2.29
N ALA A 408 -58.73 28.60 -1.84
CA ALA A 408 -60.17 28.51 -2.07
C ALA A 408 -60.96 29.36 -1.08
N GLY A 409 -62.01 29.99 -1.58
CA GLY A 409 -62.93 30.75 -0.74
C GLY A 409 -63.62 29.88 0.30
N ALA A 410 -64.02 30.49 1.40
CA ALA A 410 -64.88 29.80 2.36
C ALA A 410 -66.18 29.47 1.64
N SER A 411 -66.46 28.16 1.41
CA SER A 411 -67.76 27.73 0.93
C SER A 411 -68.81 28.20 1.96
N SER A 412 -69.65 29.15 1.60
CA SER A 412 -70.86 29.49 2.35
C SER A 412 -71.75 28.27 2.27
N GLU A 413 -71.76 27.43 3.29
CA GLU A 413 -72.84 26.48 3.47
C GLU A 413 -74.10 27.28 3.74
N SER A 414 -74.89 27.48 2.67
CA SER A 414 -76.29 27.89 2.81
C SER A 414 -77.02 26.70 3.37
N GLY A 415 -77.46 26.82 4.65
CA GLY A 415 -78.27 25.84 5.29
C GLY A 415 -79.53 25.57 4.49
N SER A 416 -79.78 24.32 4.16
CA SER A 416 -81.09 23.82 3.91
C SER A 416 -81.29 22.56 4.78
N GLU A 417 -82.18 22.71 5.74
CA GLU A 417 -82.72 21.62 6.56
C GLU A 417 -83.36 20.58 5.68
N GLY A 418 -83.12 19.32 5.96
CA GLY A 418 -83.98 18.26 5.46
C GLY A 418 -83.40 16.89 5.31
N GLY A 419 -83.59 16.07 6.32
CA GLY A 419 -83.80 14.62 6.10
C GLY A 419 -82.62 13.66 6.43
N CYS A 420 -82.75 13.07 7.58
CA CYS A 420 -82.09 11.80 7.97
C CYS A 420 -82.22 10.73 6.90
N LYS A 421 -81.14 10.11 6.58
CA LYS A 421 -80.98 8.67 6.33
C LYS A 421 -79.60 8.17 6.55
N SER A 422 -79.41 7.36 7.53
CA SER A 422 -78.24 6.54 7.83
C SER A 422 -77.95 5.53 6.70
N VAL A 423 -76.74 5.46 6.21
CA VAL A 423 -76.16 4.23 5.63
C VAL A 423 -74.76 4.08 6.13
N VAL A 424 -74.50 3.00 6.79
CA VAL A 424 -73.21 2.49 7.23
C VAL A 424 -72.53 1.89 6.04
N GLY A 425 -71.23 2.12 5.94
CA GLY A 425 -70.39 1.39 4.94
C GLY A 425 -69.03 2.05 4.82
N GLY A 426 -68.15 1.55 5.43
CA GLY A 426 -66.82 1.14 5.58
C GLY A 426 -65.94 1.23 4.34
N GLY A 427 -64.72 1.64 4.56
CA GLY A 427 -63.68 1.46 3.54
C GLY A 427 -62.53 2.45 3.68
N SER A 428 -61.60 2.05 4.50
CA SER A 428 -60.28 2.68 4.53
C SER A 428 -59.58 2.57 3.19
N ALA A 429 -59.00 3.63 2.72
CA ALA A 429 -57.91 3.58 1.72
C ALA A 429 -56.85 4.60 2.04
N VAL A 430 -55.82 4.12 2.68
CA VAL A 430 -54.54 4.84 2.83
C VAL A 430 -53.81 4.76 1.49
N GLY A 431 -53.75 5.86 0.79
CA GLY A 431 -52.92 6.00 -0.43
C GLY A 431 -51.48 6.31 -0.04
N ALA A 432 -50.64 5.32 -0.03
CA ALA A 432 -49.17 5.53 0.02
C ALA A 432 -48.68 5.95 -1.34
N ALA A 433 -48.18 7.19 -1.45
CA ALA A 433 -47.46 7.65 -2.61
C ALA A 433 -46.07 7.00 -2.62
N ALA A 434 -45.81 6.11 -3.57
CA ALA A 434 -44.52 5.50 -3.81
C ALA A 434 -43.61 6.50 -4.47
N LEU A 435 -42.49 6.78 -3.82
CA LEU A 435 -41.32 7.43 -4.46
C LEU A 435 -40.75 6.48 -5.53
N ALA A 436 -40.83 6.88 -6.79
CA ALA A 436 -40.11 6.23 -7.88
C ALA A 436 -38.67 6.70 -7.88
N ALA A 437 -37.76 5.89 -7.34
CA ALA A 437 -36.33 6.04 -7.55
C ALA A 437 -36.00 5.60 -8.97
N ALA A 438 -35.55 6.54 -9.80
CA ALA A 438 -35.03 6.24 -11.13
C ALA A 438 -33.64 5.62 -10.99
N CYS A 439 -33.54 4.29 -11.02
CA CYS A 439 -32.30 3.58 -11.20
C CYS A 439 -31.85 3.68 -12.67
N ILE A 440 -30.79 4.43 -12.93
CA ILE A 440 -30.09 4.35 -14.22
C ILE A 440 -29.24 3.09 -14.20
N ALA A 441 -29.74 2.05 -14.89
CA ALA A 441 -28.99 0.84 -15.14
C ALA A 441 -27.96 1.09 -16.27
N VAL A 442 -26.70 1.13 -15.91
CA VAL A 442 -25.60 1.08 -16.89
C VAL A 442 -25.47 -0.39 -17.35
N ALA A 443 -25.90 -0.65 -18.58
CA ALA A 443 -25.78 -1.95 -19.23
C ALA A 443 -24.32 -2.26 -19.55
N ARG A 444 -23.70 -3.17 -18.79
CA ARG A 444 -22.41 -3.81 -19.15
C ARG A 444 -22.64 -4.76 -20.33
N ARG A 445 -22.25 -4.33 -21.50
CA ARG A 445 -22.10 -5.20 -22.67
C ARG A 445 -20.86 -6.08 -22.49
N ARG A 446 -21.04 -7.33 -22.09
CA ARG A 446 -20.04 -8.39 -22.26
C ARG A 446 -19.87 -8.67 -23.75
N ARG A 447 -18.70 -8.38 -24.30
CA ARG A 447 -18.24 -9.01 -25.54
C ARG A 447 -17.58 -10.34 -25.18
N LYS A 448 -18.25 -11.43 -25.57
CA LYS A 448 -17.59 -12.71 -25.85
C LYS A 448 -16.97 -12.56 -27.24
N ASN A 449 -15.69 -12.88 -27.35
CA ASN A 449 -15.15 -13.56 -28.55
C ASN A 449 -13.69 -13.90 -28.31
N GLY A 450 -13.37 -15.12 -28.60
CA GLY A 450 -12.25 -15.66 -29.24
C GLY A 450 -11.13 -16.16 -28.36
#